data_be7adc871bdaef02f23342cf38a045cf
#
_entry.id   be7adc871bdaef02f23342cf38a045cf
#
_cell.length_a   1.000
_cell.length_b   1.000
_cell.length_c   1.000
_cell.angle_alpha   90.00
_cell.angle_beta   90.00
_cell.angle_gamma   90.00
#
_symmetry.space_group_name_H-M   'P 1'
#
loop_
_entity.id
_entity.type
_entity.pdbx_description
1 polymer ?
#
loop_
_entity_poly.entity_id
_entity_poly.type
_entity_poly.pdbx_seq_one_letter_code
_entity_poly.pdbx_strand_id
1 'polypeptide(L)'
;MFKHYLKMAIRQILKNKIQYLLSIIGIAVGLLCFSMTSYYIRRFNNQFIAWANSDRMANIYAKSAQYGYEDPYIPGEVVQELMGNPITGIGQIAYSYGYGQANISISKENQKEIPYQCSIQNVTKDFPTIFGIQTLEGQTPTLKPGEVFISESSAKKIFGAEKVSLHRWKKKN
;
A
#
# COMPACT_ATOMS: atom_id res chain seq x y z
N MET A 1 -4.72 -0.67 57.47
CA MET A 1 -5.83 -1.38 56.81
C MET A 1 -5.42 -1.98 55.44
N PHE A 2 -4.78 -1.26 54.54
CA PHE A 2 -4.41 -1.73 53.19
C PHE A 2 -3.61 -3.06 53.17
N LYS A 3 -2.59 -3.20 54.04
CA LYS A 3 -1.78 -4.42 54.18
C LYS A 3 -2.62 -5.67 54.51
N HIS A 4 -3.67 -5.52 55.31
CA HIS A 4 -4.53 -6.65 55.67
C HIS A 4 -5.36 -7.13 54.47
N TYR A 5 -5.94 -6.22 53.73
CA TYR A 5 -6.70 -6.53 52.53
C TYR A 5 -5.84 -7.18 51.45
N LEU A 6 -4.63 -6.68 51.26
CA LEU A 6 -3.68 -7.24 50.30
C LEU A 6 -3.29 -8.69 50.70
N LYS A 7 -3.02 -8.93 51.98
CA LYS A 7 -2.68 -10.27 52.47
C LYS A 7 -3.87 -11.26 52.28
N MET A 8 -5.11 -10.80 52.53
CA MET A 8 -6.30 -11.63 52.28
C MET A 8 -6.48 -11.95 50.81
N ALA A 9 -6.34 -10.94 49.94
CA ALA A 9 -6.45 -11.12 48.49
C ALA A 9 -5.42 -12.14 47.95
N ILE A 10 -4.16 -12.02 48.36
CA ILE A 10 -3.12 -13.00 47.97
C ILE A 10 -3.44 -14.40 48.46
N ARG A 11 -3.94 -14.54 49.69
CA ARG A 11 -4.32 -15.83 50.23
C ARG A 11 -5.50 -16.49 49.48
N GLN A 12 -6.43 -15.67 49.02
CA GLN A 12 -7.58 -16.09 48.22
C GLN A 12 -7.17 -16.54 46.79
N ILE A 13 -6.26 -15.80 46.17
CA ILE A 13 -5.64 -16.16 44.88
C ILE A 13 -4.91 -17.50 44.99
N LEU A 14 -4.13 -17.71 46.03
CA LEU A 14 -3.39 -18.94 46.26
C LEU A 14 -4.30 -20.14 46.54
N LYS A 15 -5.47 -19.91 47.12
CA LYS A 15 -6.47 -20.98 47.41
C LYS A 15 -7.19 -21.43 46.11
N ASN A 16 -7.47 -20.53 45.19
CA ASN A 16 -8.24 -20.79 43.95
C ASN A 16 -7.38 -20.53 42.68
N LYS A 17 -6.19 -21.09 42.63
CA LYS A 17 -5.17 -20.85 41.56
C LYS A 17 -5.70 -21.03 40.17
N ILE A 18 -6.47 -22.08 39.91
CA ILE A 18 -6.98 -22.45 38.58
C ILE A 18 -7.96 -21.40 38.08
N GLN A 19 -8.87 -20.94 38.94
CA GLN A 19 -9.87 -19.93 38.55
C GLN A 19 -9.23 -18.57 38.20
N TYR A 20 -8.27 -18.14 39.02
CA TYR A 20 -7.55 -16.90 38.76
C TYR A 20 -6.66 -16.98 37.52
N LEU A 21 -5.99 -18.12 37.31
CA LEU A 21 -5.20 -18.38 36.11
C LEU A 21 -6.08 -18.29 34.84
N LEU A 22 -7.25 -18.93 34.87
CA LEU A 22 -8.19 -18.92 33.75
C LEU A 22 -8.68 -17.49 33.44
N SER A 23 -8.98 -16.71 34.49
CA SER A 23 -9.38 -15.31 34.34
C SER A 23 -8.27 -14.44 33.76
N ILE A 24 -7.03 -14.62 34.17
CA ILE A 24 -5.87 -13.91 33.64
C ILE A 24 -5.66 -14.24 32.17
N ILE A 25 -5.74 -15.52 31.81
CA ILE A 25 -5.62 -15.94 30.41
C ILE A 25 -6.75 -15.33 29.56
N GLY A 26 -7.99 -15.34 30.05
CA GLY A 26 -9.12 -14.73 29.35
C GLY A 26 -8.93 -13.24 29.09
N ILE A 27 -8.48 -12.50 30.10
CA ILE A 27 -8.19 -11.07 29.96
C ILE A 27 -7.03 -10.84 28.98
N ALA A 28 -5.96 -11.64 29.07
CA ALA A 28 -4.81 -11.53 28.19
C ALA A 28 -5.18 -11.77 26.72
N VAL A 29 -5.97 -12.80 26.44
CA VAL A 29 -6.48 -13.09 25.09
C VAL A 29 -7.39 -11.96 24.59
N GLY A 30 -8.29 -11.45 25.45
CA GLY A 30 -9.15 -10.31 25.10
C GLY A 30 -8.36 -9.05 24.72
N LEU A 31 -7.34 -8.72 25.51
CA LEU A 31 -6.46 -7.59 25.22
C LEU A 31 -5.64 -7.78 23.94
N LEU A 32 -5.17 -9.00 23.68
CA LEU A 32 -4.49 -9.34 22.43
C LEU A 32 -5.39 -9.15 21.21
N CYS A 33 -6.60 -9.69 21.24
CA CYS A 33 -7.56 -9.54 20.16
C CYS A 33 -7.91 -8.04 19.92
N PHE A 34 -8.14 -7.30 21.00
CA PHE A 34 -8.41 -5.86 20.91
C PHE A 34 -7.24 -5.09 20.31
N SER A 35 -6.02 -5.38 20.74
CA SER A 35 -4.81 -4.73 20.24
C SER A 35 -4.57 -5.02 18.76
N MET A 36 -4.76 -6.28 18.34
CA MET A 36 -4.65 -6.67 16.93
C MET A 36 -5.69 -5.95 16.07
N THR A 37 -6.94 -5.98 16.50
CA THR A 37 -8.03 -5.31 15.77
C THR A 37 -7.77 -3.81 15.64
N SER A 38 -7.37 -3.16 16.74
CA SER A 38 -7.04 -1.73 16.74
C SER A 38 -5.85 -1.41 15.82
N TYR A 39 -4.84 -2.27 15.79
CA TYR A 39 -3.70 -2.13 14.90
C TYR A 39 -4.13 -2.24 13.42
N TYR A 40 -4.94 -3.23 13.07
CA TYR A 40 -5.43 -3.41 11.70
C TYR A 40 -6.30 -2.23 11.25
N ILE A 41 -7.22 -1.76 12.09
CA ILE A 41 -8.07 -0.60 11.78
C ILE A 41 -7.21 0.64 11.52
N ARG A 42 -6.25 0.92 12.39
CA ARG A 42 -5.34 2.06 12.21
C ARG A 42 -4.52 1.94 10.92
N ARG A 43 -4.01 0.75 10.64
CA ARG A 43 -3.23 0.51 9.42
C ARG A 43 -4.08 0.70 8.17
N PHE A 44 -5.32 0.21 8.19
CA PHE A 44 -6.26 0.37 7.10
C PHE A 44 -6.60 1.85 6.87
N ASN A 45 -6.97 2.57 7.90
CA ASN A 45 -7.24 4.00 7.81
C ASN A 45 -6.04 4.80 7.33
N ASN A 46 -4.84 4.49 7.82
CA ASN A 46 -3.63 5.20 7.40
C ASN A 46 -3.26 4.94 5.93
N GLN A 47 -3.63 3.81 5.34
CA GLN A 47 -3.41 3.57 3.92
C GLN A 47 -4.23 4.53 3.05
N PHE A 48 -5.45 4.88 3.46
CA PHE A 48 -6.29 5.84 2.73
C PHE A 48 -5.88 7.30 3.01
N ILE A 49 -5.48 7.62 4.24
CA ILE A 49 -5.04 8.97 4.62
C ILE A 49 -3.66 9.31 4.01
N ALA A 50 -2.85 8.31 3.69
CA ALA A 50 -1.53 8.52 3.07
C ALA A 50 -1.60 9.14 1.67
N TRP A 51 -2.76 9.12 1.03
CA TRP A 51 -2.95 9.76 -0.27
C TRP A 51 -3.34 11.22 -0.08
N ALA A 52 -2.56 12.11 -0.67
CA ALA A 52 -2.66 13.57 -0.45
C ALA A 52 -4.05 14.18 -0.72
N ASN A 53 -4.89 13.50 -1.52
CA ASN A 53 -6.21 13.97 -1.94
C ASN A 53 -7.31 12.94 -1.65
N SER A 54 -7.15 12.11 -0.63
CA SER A 54 -8.08 11.00 -0.36
C SER A 54 -9.53 11.42 -0.14
N ASP A 55 -9.74 12.62 0.40
CA ASP A 55 -11.05 13.24 0.63
C ASP A 55 -11.79 13.66 -0.65
N ARG A 56 -11.06 13.79 -1.75
CA ARG A 56 -11.56 14.21 -3.06
C ARG A 56 -11.47 13.11 -4.12
N MET A 57 -11.09 11.91 -3.72
CA MET A 57 -10.93 10.76 -4.61
C MET A 57 -12.18 9.88 -4.56
N ALA A 58 -12.63 9.44 -5.73
CA ALA A 58 -13.67 8.44 -5.87
C ALA A 58 -13.20 7.31 -6.76
N ASN A 59 -13.58 6.09 -6.42
CA ASN A 59 -13.35 4.94 -7.27
C ASN A 59 -14.52 4.78 -8.26
N ILE A 60 -14.18 4.51 -9.50
CA ILE A 60 -15.16 4.19 -10.55
C ILE A 60 -15.22 2.68 -10.68
N TYR A 61 -16.42 2.13 -10.63
CA TYR A 61 -16.69 0.71 -10.80
C TYR A 61 -17.55 0.48 -12.01
N ALA A 62 -17.30 -0.61 -12.74
CA ALA A 62 -18.21 -1.08 -13.75
C ALA A 62 -19.34 -1.86 -13.08
N LYS A 63 -20.60 -1.56 -13.41
CA LYS A 63 -21.74 -2.34 -12.94
C LYS A 63 -22.23 -3.24 -14.08
N SER A 64 -22.17 -4.54 -13.87
CA SER A 64 -22.73 -5.49 -14.82
C SER A 64 -24.25 -5.40 -14.83
N ALA A 65 -24.82 -5.03 -15.98
CA ALA A 65 -26.27 -5.01 -16.16
C ALA A 65 -26.91 -6.41 -16.06
N GLN A 66 -26.14 -7.45 -16.38
CA GLN A 66 -26.63 -8.83 -16.42
C GLN A 66 -26.58 -9.51 -15.05
N TYR A 67 -25.57 -9.24 -14.26
CA TYR A 67 -25.31 -9.96 -13.00
C TYR A 67 -25.46 -9.09 -11.74
N GLY A 68 -25.59 -7.77 -11.91
CA GLY A 68 -25.84 -6.84 -10.81
C GLY A 68 -24.68 -6.63 -9.84
N TYR A 69 -23.53 -7.25 -10.04
CA TYR A 69 -22.35 -7.04 -9.21
C TYR A 69 -21.51 -5.86 -9.72
N GLU A 70 -20.79 -5.24 -8.81
CA GLU A 70 -19.84 -4.17 -9.09
C GLU A 70 -18.46 -4.78 -9.33
N ASP A 71 -17.84 -4.49 -10.46
CA ASP A 71 -16.52 -4.96 -10.82
C ASP A 71 -15.54 -3.77 -10.79
N PRO A 72 -14.46 -3.82 -10.01
CA PRO A 72 -13.41 -2.82 -10.03
C PRO A 72 -12.60 -2.84 -11.33
N TYR A 73 -12.75 -3.88 -12.14
CA TYR A 73 -12.07 -3.98 -13.42
C TYR A 73 -12.89 -3.30 -14.52
N ILE A 74 -12.36 -2.21 -15.04
CA ILE A 74 -12.95 -1.48 -16.15
C ILE A 74 -12.10 -1.75 -17.41
N PRO A 75 -12.70 -2.18 -18.53
CA PRO A 75 -11.98 -2.35 -19.78
C PRO A 75 -11.25 -1.07 -20.20
N GLY A 76 -10.03 -1.21 -20.72
CA GLY A 76 -9.19 -0.06 -21.07
C GLY A 76 -9.81 0.87 -22.10
N GLU A 77 -10.63 0.34 -23.02
CA GLU A 77 -11.36 1.12 -24.00
C GLU A 77 -12.36 2.08 -23.35
N VAL A 78 -13.11 1.61 -22.35
CA VAL A 78 -14.05 2.44 -21.58
C VAL A 78 -13.31 3.52 -20.81
N VAL A 79 -12.15 3.20 -20.24
CA VAL A 79 -11.31 4.19 -19.54
C VAL A 79 -10.82 5.27 -20.50
N GLN A 80 -10.39 4.89 -21.70
CA GLN A 80 -9.96 5.87 -22.70
C GLN A 80 -11.11 6.78 -23.14
N GLU A 81 -12.31 6.25 -23.30
CA GLU A 81 -13.50 7.04 -23.59
C GLU A 81 -13.83 8.02 -22.45
N LEU A 82 -13.78 7.56 -21.20
CA LEU A 82 -13.99 8.41 -20.02
C LEU A 82 -12.93 9.51 -19.91
N MET A 83 -11.69 9.22 -20.27
CA MET A 83 -10.59 10.21 -20.28
C MET A 83 -10.72 11.22 -21.43
N GLY A 84 -11.32 10.81 -22.56
CA GLY A 84 -11.57 11.65 -23.72
C GLY A 84 -12.79 12.57 -23.56
N ASN A 85 -13.76 12.15 -22.76
CA ASN A 85 -15.01 12.87 -22.51
C ASN A 85 -15.08 13.31 -21.05
N PRO A 86 -14.70 14.56 -20.73
CA PRO A 86 -14.68 15.02 -19.35
C PRO A 86 -16.09 14.97 -18.74
N ILE A 87 -16.23 14.21 -17.66
CA ILE A 87 -17.46 14.12 -16.88
C ILE A 87 -17.55 15.36 -16.01
N THR A 88 -18.69 16.04 -16.03
CA THR A 88 -18.94 17.21 -15.21
C THR A 88 -18.70 16.89 -13.72
N GLY A 89 -17.80 17.66 -13.08
CA GLY A 89 -17.43 17.46 -11.66
C GLY A 89 -16.24 16.53 -11.43
N ILE A 90 -15.71 15.86 -12.45
CA ILE A 90 -14.49 15.06 -12.35
C ILE A 90 -13.33 15.84 -12.98
N GLY A 91 -12.33 16.20 -12.18
CA GLY A 91 -11.19 16.99 -12.65
C GLY A 91 -10.15 16.15 -13.37
N GLN A 92 -9.81 14.99 -12.82
CA GLN A 92 -8.76 14.11 -13.36
C GLN A 92 -9.11 12.64 -13.12
N ILE A 93 -8.76 11.80 -14.06
CA ILE A 93 -8.95 10.34 -13.97
C ILE A 93 -7.57 9.69 -14.03
N ALA A 94 -7.26 8.87 -13.03
CA ALA A 94 -6.09 8.01 -13.03
C ALA A 94 -6.52 6.55 -13.15
N TYR A 95 -5.78 5.82 -13.94
CA TYR A 95 -6.03 4.41 -14.19
C TYR A 95 -4.74 3.61 -14.04
N SER A 96 -4.87 2.47 -13.38
CA SER A 96 -3.79 1.51 -13.23
C SER A 96 -4.16 0.23 -13.96
N TYR A 97 -3.28 -0.27 -14.81
CA TYR A 97 -3.51 -1.48 -15.59
C TYR A 97 -2.27 -2.38 -15.59
N GLY A 98 -2.50 -3.69 -15.57
CA GLY A 98 -1.42 -4.67 -15.66
C GLY A 98 -0.50 -4.62 -14.44
N TYR A 99 -0.87 -5.38 -13.41
CA TYR A 99 0.01 -5.71 -12.31
C TYR A 99 0.69 -7.04 -12.60
N GLY A 100 2.02 -7.08 -12.57
CA GLY A 100 2.77 -8.29 -12.84
C GLY A 100 4.15 -8.30 -12.21
N GLN A 101 4.76 -9.47 -12.17
CA GLN A 101 6.16 -9.62 -11.83
C GLN A 101 6.97 -9.59 -13.13
N ALA A 102 8.03 -8.82 -13.14
CA ALA A 102 8.97 -8.78 -14.24
C ALA A 102 10.40 -8.95 -13.74
N ASN A 103 11.21 -9.59 -14.57
CA ASN A 103 12.65 -9.68 -14.36
C ASN A 103 13.29 -8.52 -15.11
N ILE A 104 13.91 -7.63 -14.39
CA ILE A 104 14.68 -6.51 -14.96
C ILE A 104 16.14 -6.91 -14.92
N SER A 105 16.80 -6.89 -16.07
CA SER A 105 18.26 -7.07 -16.15
C SER A 105 18.93 -5.71 -16.08
N ILE A 106 19.79 -5.53 -15.10
CA ILE A 106 20.56 -4.31 -14.92
C ILE A 106 21.97 -4.57 -15.37
N SER A 107 22.38 -3.89 -16.45
CA SER A 107 23.76 -3.88 -16.92
C SER A 107 24.48 -2.69 -16.30
N LYS A 108 25.41 -2.96 -15.40
CA LYS A 108 26.40 -1.95 -14.99
C LYS A 108 27.60 -2.07 -15.91
N GLU A 109 28.22 -0.94 -16.28
CA GLU A 109 29.48 -0.95 -17.06
C GLU A 109 30.45 -1.91 -16.41
N ASN A 110 30.89 -2.92 -17.20
CA ASN A 110 31.81 -3.99 -16.81
C ASN A 110 31.34 -5.04 -15.80
N GLN A 111 30.05 -5.14 -15.52
CA GLN A 111 29.51 -6.20 -14.66
C GLN A 111 28.49 -7.07 -15.40
N LYS A 112 28.46 -8.36 -15.02
CA LYS A 112 27.49 -9.34 -15.51
C LYS A 112 26.07 -8.84 -15.19
N GLU A 113 25.15 -8.95 -16.14
CA GLU A 113 23.72 -8.63 -15.93
C GLU A 113 23.19 -9.38 -14.72
N ILE A 114 22.66 -8.64 -13.77
CA ILE A 114 22.04 -9.20 -12.56
C ILE A 114 20.53 -9.14 -12.77
N PRO A 115 19.85 -10.30 -12.85
CA PRO A 115 18.40 -10.31 -12.92
C PRO A 115 17.80 -9.89 -11.57
N TYR A 116 16.92 -8.93 -11.59
CA TYR A 116 16.17 -8.48 -10.41
C TYR A 116 14.67 -8.66 -10.66
N GLN A 117 14.03 -9.46 -9.80
CA GLN A 117 12.59 -9.64 -9.85
C GLN A 117 11.90 -8.50 -9.11
N CYS A 118 11.03 -7.79 -9.79
CA CYS A 118 10.24 -6.70 -9.22
C CYS A 118 8.78 -6.77 -9.66
N SER A 119 7.92 -6.17 -8.86
CA SER A 119 6.52 -5.97 -9.24
C SER A 119 6.42 -4.69 -10.05
N ILE A 120 5.80 -4.78 -11.22
CA ILE A 120 5.57 -3.65 -12.12
C ILE A 120 4.08 -3.37 -12.19
N GLN A 121 3.74 -2.10 -12.14
CA GLN A 121 2.38 -1.61 -12.32
C GLN A 121 2.40 -0.52 -13.39
N ASN A 122 1.58 -0.67 -14.42
CA ASN A 122 1.41 0.35 -15.43
C ASN A 122 0.35 1.34 -14.94
N VAL A 123 0.65 2.62 -15.07
CA VAL A 123 -0.22 3.70 -14.60
C VAL A 123 -0.33 4.80 -15.64
N THR A 124 -1.40 5.55 -15.60
CA THR A 124 -1.54 6.76 -16.44
C THR A 124 -0.62 7.86 -15.96
N LYS A 125 -0.32 8.82 -16.83
CA LYS A 125 0.58 9.95 -16.55
C LYS A 125 0.18 10.77 -15.32
N ASP A 126 -1.12 10.89 -15.06
CA ASP A 126 -1.67 11.72 -13.97
C ASP A 126 -1.77 10.97 -12.63
N PHE A 127 -1.53 9.66 -12.64
CA PHE A 127 -1.57 8.81 -11.45
C PHE A 127 -0.71 9.34 -10.29
N PRO A 128 0.58 9.70 -10.50
CA PRO A 128 1.41 10.22 -9.42
C PRO A 128 0.89 11.52 -8.82
N THR A 129 0.33 12.39 -9.64
CA THR A 129 -0.21 13.68 -9.20
C THR A 129 -1.47 13.50 -8.36
N ILE A 130 -2.39 12.66 -8.82
CA ILE A 130 -3.64 12.37 -8.12
C ILE A 130 -3.37 11.73 -6.77
N PHE A 131 -2.48 10.74 -6.72
CA PHE A 131 -2.13 10.03 -5.49
C PHE A 131 -1.10 10.76 -4.61
N GLY A 132 -0.63 11.94 -5.04
CA GLY A 132 0.33 12.74 -4.28
C GLY A 132 1.68 12.05 -4.08
N ILE A 133 2.11 11.26 -5.07
CA ILE A 133 3.39 10.56 -5.00
C ILE A 133 4.52 11.59 -5.06
N GLN A 134 5.32 11.64 -4.01
CA GLN A 134 6.48 12.51 -3.93
C GLN A 134 7.71 11.78 -4.46
N THR A 135 8.47 12.46 -5.31
CA THR A 135 9.78 12.00 -5.77
C THR A 135 10.85 12.48 -4.78
N LEU A 136 11.65 11.56 -4.26
CA LEU A 136 12.80 11.89 -3.41
C LEU A 136 13.94 12.50 -4.22
N GLU A 137 14.13 11.99 -5.43
CA GLU A 137 15.13 12.47 -6.37
C GLU A 137 14.51 12.54 -7.78
N GLY A 138 14.86 13.57 -8.56
CA GLY A 138 14.40 13.76 -9.93
C GLY A 138 13.36 14.85 -10.10
N GLN A 139 12.85 14.97 -11.32
CA GLN A 139 11.83 15.96 -11.65
C GLN A 139 10.45 15.50 -11.23
N THR A 140 9.58 16.48 -11.01
CA THR A 140 8.16 16.30 -10.64
C THR A 140 7.44 15.26 -11.50
N PRO A 141 6.48 14.55 -10.94
CA PRO A 141 5.97 13.28 -11.43
C PRO A 141 5.05 13.37 -12.66
N THR A 142 5.54 13.92 -13.75
CA THR A 142 4.86 13.75 -15.04
C THR A 142 5.59 12.67 -15.81
N LEU A 143 5.08 11.45 -15.78
CA LEU A 143 5.66 10.34 -16.52
C LEU A 143 5.53 10.61 -18.03
N LYS A 144 6.68 10.64 -18.70
CA LYS A 144 6.72 10.56 -20.15
C LYS A 144 6.75 9.09 -20.59
N PRO A 145 6.30 8.77 -21.79
CA PRO A 145 6.44 7.42 -22.32
C PRO A 145 7.89 6.93 -22.23
N GLY A 146 8.10 5.77 -21.61
CA GLY A 146 9.42 5.21 -21.40
C GLY A 146 10.13 5.61 -20.10
N GLU A 147 9.51 6.42 -19.26
CA GLU A 147 9.98 6.73 -17.90
C GLU A 147 9.32 5.80 -16.88
N VAL A 148 10.04 5.48 -15.82
CA VAL A 148 9.60 4.56 -14.76
C VAL A 148 9.89 5.16 -13.40
N PHE A 149 8.94 5.10 -12.49
CA PHE A 149 9.20 5.33 -11.07
C PHE A 149 9.66 4.05 -10.39
N ILE A 150 10.68 4.18 -9.58
CA ILE A 150 11.20 3.07 -8.79
C ILE A 150 11.00 3.42 -7.32
N SER A 151 10.45 2.50 -6.54
CA SER A 151 10.33 2.72 -5.10
C SER A 151 11.71 2.84 -4.45
N GLU A 152 11.83 3.66 -3.41
CA GLU A 152 13.08 3.83 -2.66
C GLU A 152 13.68 2.49 -2.22
N SER A 153 12.83 1.57 -1.75
CA SER A 153 13.27 0.23 -1.32
C SER A 153 13.84 -0.60 -2.47
N SER A 154 13.25 -0.53 -3.65
CA SER A 154 13.76 -1.21 -4.86
C SER A 154 15.03 -0.53 -5.36
N ALA A 155 15.08 0.79 -5.35
CA ALA A 155 16.25 1.54 -5.76
C ALA A 155 17.48 1.23 -4.88
N LYS A 156 17.29 1.17 -3.57
CA LYS A 156 18.36 0.77 -2.63
C LYS A 156 18.86 -0.65 -2.86
N LYS A 157 17.97 -1.59 -3.20
CA LYS A 157 18.35 -2.98 -3.51
C LYS A 157 19.13 -3.09 -4.82
N ILE A 158 18.74 -2.31 -5.83
CA ILE A 158 19.29 -2.36 -7.17
C ILE A 158 20.63 -1.62 -7.27
N PHE A 159 20.67 -0.40 -6.74
CA PHE A 159 21.79 0.52 -6.91
C PHE A 159 22.71 0.61 -5.69
N GLY A 160 22.32 0.02 -4.55
CA GLY A 160 23.03 0.16 -3.28
C GLY A 160 22.63 1.46 -2.56
N ALA A 161 23.07 1.61 -1.29
CA ALA A 161 22.65 2.70 -0.42
C ALA A 161 23.20 4.09 -0.83
N GLU A 162 24.17 4.18 -1.75
CA GLU A 162 24.98 5.39 -1.87
C GLU A 162 24.59 6.41 -2.95
N LYS A 163 23.83 6.10 -3.96
CA LYS A 163 23.32 7.14 -4.90
C LYS A 163 22.21 6.58 -5.80
N VAL A 164 21.00 6.95 -5.58
CA VAL A 164 19.92 6.80 -6.54
C VAL A 164 19.95 8.00 -7.49
N SER A 165 20.92 8.05 -8.40
CA SER A 165 20.86 8.98 -9.51
C SER A 165 19.97 8.39 -10.60
N LEU A 166 19.01 9.18 -11.09
CA LEU A 166 18.08 8.80 -12.15
C LEU A 166 18.83 8.29 -13.39
N HIS A 167 18.81 6.99 -13.59
CA HIS A 167 19.25 6.40 -14.84
C HIS A 167 18.05 6.29 -15.78
N ARG A 168 18.13 7.00 -16.89
CA ARG A 168 17.15 6.95 -17.97
C ARG A 168 17.21 5.58 -18.64
N TRP A 169 16.18 4.79 -18.47
CA TRP A 169 16.09 3.49 -19.12
C TRP A 169 15.75 3.65 -20.59
N LYS A 170 16.65 3.21 -21.48
CA LYS A 170 16.33 3.03 -22.89
C LYS A 170 15.85 1.60 -23.08
N LYS A 171 14.62 1.43 -23.59
CA LYS A 171 14.13 0.14 -24.06
C LYS A 171 15.04 -0.28 -25.22
N LYS A 172 15.75 -1.38 -25.09
CA LYS A 172 16.37 -2.04 -26.25
C LYS A 172 15.25 -2.66 -27.06
N ASN A 173 15.09 -2.22 -28.31
CA ASN A 173 14.23 -2.87 -29.30
C ASN A 173 14.82 -4.24 -29.63
#